data_9d71f0067dd736a7eb842c42877d381c
#
_entry.id   9d71f0067dd736a7eb842c42877d381c
#
_cell.length_a   1.000
_cell.length_b   1.000
_cell.length_c   1.000
_cell.angle_alpha   90.00
_cell.angle_beta   90.00
_cell.angle_gamma   90.00
#
_symmetry.space_group_name_H-M   'P 1'
#
loop_
_entity.id
_entity.type
_entity.pdbx_description
1 polymer ?
#
loop_
_entity_poly.entity_id
_entity_poly.type
_entity_poly.pdbx_seq_one_letter_code
_entity_poly.pdbx_strand_id
1 'polypeptide(L)'
;MATVSYGLKITEAYHIFDKTITVYCNAVHYISDIAIRHYDELKSLESITGDDGKVIVSAQQRRQQKMERLIHSTANNEAVYKHFDNEFYKFPSYLRRDAINTAIGMILSYRSQLQKWENNGKHGRRPYLNRNQNTMPCFYRNNTFFDSEEANIVSLKLYNGKDWIWETFVIRDCDFMYAYSHMKAWKASAPVLVKRNHRYELRISYEMAGHKFP
;
A
#
# COMPACT_ATOMS: atom_id res chain seq x y z
N MET A 1 11.22 8.90 17.47
CA MET A 1 10.22 9.59 16.61
C MET A 1 8.85 9.24 17.12
N ALA A 2 8.00 10.23 17.28
CA ALA A 2 6.61 9.98 17.62
C ALA A 2 5.77 10.01 16.33
N THR A 3 4.85 9.07 16.19
CA THR A 3 3.95 8.96 15.02
C THR A 3 2.51 9.03 15.49
N VAL A 4 1.72 9.90 14.88
CA VAL A 4 0.28 10.01 15.11
C VAL A 4 -0.44 9.73 13.80
N SER A 5 -1.50 8.92 13.84
CA SER A 5 -2.36 8.69 12.68
C SER A 5 -3.67 9.44 12.83
N TYR A 6 -4.05 10.17 11.80
CA TYR A 6 -5.29 10.93 11.75
C TYR A 6 -6.16 10.52 10.55
N GLY A 7 -7.47 10.46 10.73
CA GLY A 7 -8.43 10.08 9.68
C GLY A 7 -9.21 11.28 9.15
N LEU A 8 -9.00 11.63 7.90
CA LEU A 8 -9.81 12.62 7.19
C LEU A 8 -11.10 11.97 6.71
N LYS A 9 -12.23 12.35 7.26
CA LYS A 9 -13.53 11.78 6.90
C LYS A 9 -14.04 12.37 5.60
N ILE A 10 -14.37 11.49 4.65
CA ILE A 10 -15.03 11.87 3.40
C ILE A 10 -16.52 12.00 3.69
N THR A 11 -17.10 13.15 3.32
CA THR A 11 -18.50 13.48 3.67
C THR A 11 -19.52 12.70 2.86
N GLU A 12 -19.13 12.20 1.71
CA GLU A 12 -20.00 11.49 0.79
C GLU A 12 -19.70 9.99 0.74
N ALA A 13 -20.74 9.16 0.54
CA ALA A 13 -20.58 7.71 0.41
C ALA A 13 -20.59 7.32 -1.06
N TYR A 14 -19.50 6.76 -1.56
CA TYR A 14 -19.37 6.41 -2.96
C TYR A 14 -19.08 4.93 -3.17
N HIS A 15 -19.85 4.30 -4.04
CA HIS A 15 -19.58 2.93 -4.51
C HIS A 15 -18.23 2.77 -5.24
N ILE A 16 -17.67 3.87 -5.73
CA ILE A 16 -16.36 3.86 -6.41
C ILE A 16 -15.23 3.43 -5.47
N PHE A 17 -15.33 3.74 -4.18
CA PHE A 17 -14.36 3.28 -3.18
C PHE A 17 -14.40 1.76 -3.00
N ASP A 18 -15.58 1.16 -2.95
CA ASP A 18 -15.71 -0.30 -2.85
C ASP A 18 -15.13 -0.99 -4.08
N LYS A 19 -15.38 -0.47 -5.29
CA LYS A 19 -14.79 -0.99 -6.52
C LYS A 19 -13.27 -0.90 -6.51
N THR A 20 -12.74 0.25 -6.06
CA THR A 20 -11.28 0.46 -5.95
C THR A 20 -10.65 -0.48 -4.94
N ILE A 21 -11.24 -0.63 -3.75
CA ILE A 21 -10.76 -1.55 -2.71
C ILE A 21 -10.82 -2.99 -3.23
N THR A 22 -11.91 -3.37 -3.89
CA THR A 22 -12.07 -4.74 -4.43
C THR A 22 -11.00 -5.07 -5.47
N VAL A 23 -10.80 -4.21 -6.49
CA VAL A 23 -9.79 -4.46 -7.52
C VAL A 23 -8.37 -4.46 -6.94
N TYR A 24 -8.10 -3.59 -5.95
CA TYR A 24 -6.84 -3.57 -5.23
C TYR A 24 -6.60 -4.86 -4.42
N CYS A 25 -7.59 -5.32 -3.65
CA CYS A 25 -7.50 -6.58 -2.91
C CYS A 25 -7.26 -7.77 -3.84
N ASN A 26 -7.99 -7.84 -4.97
CA ASN A 26 -7.79 -8.90 -5.97
C ASN A 26 -6.36 -8.87 -6.54
N ALA A 27 -5.81 -7.69 -6.82
CA ALA A 27 -4.44 -7.53 -7.27
C ALA A 27 -3.44 -8.01 -6.20
N VAL A 28 -3.63 -7.65 -4.92
CA VAL A 28 -2.80 -8.12 -3.80
C VAL A 28 -2.85 -9.65 -3.68
N HIS A 29 -4.03 -10.25 -3.79
CA HIS A 29 -4.17 -11.72 -3.71
C HIS A 29 -3.45 -12.42 -4.87
N TYR A 30 -3.64 -11.93 -6.10
CA TYR A 30 -2.96 -12.45 -7.28
C TYR A 30 -1.44 -12.38 -7.12
N ILE A 31 -0.92 -11.22 -6.70
CA ILE A 31 0.52 -11.03 -6.46
C ILE A 31 1.02 -11.91 -5.33
N SER A 32 0.22 -12.13 -4.27
CA SER A 32 0.59 -13.00 -3.15
C SER A 32 0.76 -14.47 -3.59
N ASP A 33 -0.06 -14.95 -4.53
CA ASP A 33 0.08 -16.29 -5.08
C ASP A 33 1.35 -16.46 -5.93
N ILE A 34 1.84 -15.41 -6.55
CA ILE A 34 3.14 -15.39 -7.21
C ILE A 34 4.28 -15.27 -6.19
N ALA A 35 4.15 -14.37 -5.23
CA ALA A 35 5.17 -14.13 -4.22
C ALA A 35 5.47 -15.39 -3.37
N ILE A 36 4.47 -16.22 -3.08
CA ILE A 36 4.69 -17.48 -2.33
C ILE A 36 5.50 -18.50 -3.15
N ARG A 37 5.33 -18.53 -4.49
CA ARG A 37 6.11 -19.40 -5.39
C ARG A 37 7.56 -18.95 -5.51
N HIS A 38 7.82 -17.66 -5.40
CA HIS A 38 9.15 -17.04 -5.48
C HIS A 38 9.72 -16.67 -4.09
N TYR A 39 9.18 -17.27 -3.02
CA TYR A 39 9.52 -16.88 -1.64
C TYR A 39 11.03 -16.94 -1.36
N ASP A 40 11.70 -18.05 -1.72
CA ASP A 40 13.12 -18.23 -1.38
C ASP A 40 13.99 -17.22 -2.15
N GLU A 41 13.67 -16.96 -3.42
CA GLU A 41 14.32 -15.94 -4.22
C GLU A 41 14.12 -14.53 -3.63
N LEU A 42 12.88 -14.19 -3.25
CA LEU A 42 12.58 -12.89 -2.64
C LEU A 42 13.25 -12.73 -1.26
N LYS A 43 13.30 -13.81 -0.47
CA LYS A 43 13.93 -13.80 0.84
C LYS A 43 15.43 -13.58 0.76
N SER A 44 16.11 -14.15 -0.24
CA SER A 44 17.55 -14.03 -0.43
C SER A 44 18.03 -12.66 -0.90
N LEU A 45 17.11 -11.78 -1.34
CA LEU A 45 17.48 -10.43 -1.76
C LEU A 45 17.84 -9.53 -0.57
N GLU A 46 19.12 -9.17 -0.49
CA GLU A 46 19.67 -8.26 0.51
C GLU A 46 19.76 -6.82 -0.02
N SER A 47 19.99 -5.86 0.87
CA SER A 47 20.24 -4.47 0.50
C SER A 47 21.58 -4.34 -0.24
N ILE A 48 21.66 -3.42 -1.18
CA ILE A 48 22.92 -3.03 -1.83
C ILE A 48 23.46 -1.80 -1.09
N THR A 49 24.66 -1.90 -0.58
CA THR A 49 25.37 -0.81 0.10
C THR A 49 26.49 -0.28 -0.78
N GLY A 50 26.74 1.02 -0.69
CA GLY A 50 27.90 1.66 -1.32
C GLY A 50 29.19 1.46 -0.50
N ASP A 51 30.31 1.94 -1.05
CA ASP A 51 31.62 1.89 -0.40
C ASP A 51 31.66 2.68 0.92
N ASP A 52 30.75 3.66 1.06
CA ASP A 52 30.58 4.46 2.29
C ASP A 52 29.67 3.76 3.35
N GLY A 53 29.24 2.52 3.10
CA GLY A 53 28.36 1.75 3.98
C GLY A 53 26.88 2.18 3.95
N LYS A 54 26.52 3.19 3.13
CA LYS A 54 25.11 3.61 3.01
C LYS A 54 24.35 2.70 2.08
N VAL A 55 23.07 2.45 2.44
CA VAL A 55 22.16 1.65 1.61
C VAL A 55 21.79 2.46 0.35
N ILE A 56 22.21 1.97 -0.82
CA ILE A 56 21.84 2.52 -2.14
C ILE A 56 20.47 2.00 -2.56
N VAL A 57 20.26 0.67 -2.45
CA VAL A 57 18.98 0.01 -2.76
C VAL A 57 18.62 -0.92 -1.62
N SER A 58 17.48 -0.69 -0.99
CA SER A 58 17.03 -1.55 0.10
C SER A 58 16.58 -2.94 -0.40
N ALA A 59 16.67 -3.93 0.48
CA ALA A 59 16.14 -5.28 0.20
C ALA A 59 14.65 -5.24 -0.23
N GLN A 60 13.86 -4.35 0.38
CA GLN A 60 12.45 -4.16 0.02
C GLN A 60 12.29 -3.64 -1.41
N GLN A 61 13.09 -2.63 -1.81
CA GLN A 61 13.05 -2.13 -3.19
C GLN A 61 13.47 -3.20 -4.20
N ARG A 62 14.48 -4.02 -3.89
CA ARG A 62 14.90 -5.13 -4.75
C ARG A 62 13.80 -6.17 -4.93
N ARG A 63 13.12 -6.54 -3.85
CA ARG A 63 11.96 -7.46 -3.88
C ARG A 63 10.82 -6.87 -4.71
N GLN A 64 10.50 -5.59 -4.52
CA GLN A 64 9.49 -4.89 -5.30
C GLN A 64 9.84 -4.89 -6.79
N GLN A 65 11.05 -4.52 -7.18
CA GLN A 65 11.51 -4.53 -8.56
C GLN A 65 11.47 -5.93 -9.18
N LYS A 66 11.88 -6.95 -8.43
CA LYS A 66 11.79 -8.34 -8.90
C LYS A 66 10.35 -8.75 -9.19
N MET A 67 9.43 -8.50 -8.25
CA MET A 67 8.02 -8.80 -8.44
C MET A 67 7.41 -8.00 -9.60
N GLU A 68 7.74 -6.72 -9.72
CA GLU A 68 7.25 -5.89 -10.83
C GLU A 68 7.65 -6.47 -12.18
N ARG A 69 8.91 -6.93 -12.35
CA ARG A 69 9.38 -7.61 -13.57
C ARG A 69 8.64 -8.92 -13.86
N LEU A 70 8.24 -9.66 -12.83
CA LEU A 70 7.52 -10.93 -12.99
C LEU A 70 6.09 -10.73 -13.51
N ILE A 71 5.40 -9.64 -13.13
CA ILE A 71 3.97 -9.45 -13.37
C ILE A 71 3.63 -8.38 -14.40
N HIS A 72 4.57 -7.49 -14.76
CA HIS A 72 4.30 -6.34 -15.62
C HIS A 72 5.28 -6.27 -16.78
N SER A 73 4.72 -6.25 -18.01
CA SER A 73 5.48 -6.10 -19.24
C SER A 73 5.75 -4.62 -19.54
N THR A 74 6.98 -4.33 -19.95
CA THR A 74 7.41 -3.01 -20.41
C THR A 74 8.17 -3.16 -21.73
N ALA A 75 8.58 -2.07 -22.37
CA ALA A 75 9.40 -2.12 -23.58
C ALA A 75 10.69 -2.94 -23.41
N ASN A 76 11.24 -2.99 -22.19
CA ASN A 76 12.52 -3.65 -21.88
C ASN A 76 12.36 -4.93 -21.03
N ASN A 77 11.14 -5.36 -20.73
CA ASN A 77 10.86 -6.51 -19.88
C ASN A 77 9.59 -7.21 -20.33
N GLU A 78 9.68 -8.49 -20.63
CA GLU A 78 8.53 -9.34 -20.83
C GLU A 78 8.17 -10.06 -19.53
N ALA A 79 6.97 -9.84 -19.04
CA ALA A 79 6.50 -10.43 -17.78
C ALA A 79 6.33 -11.96 -17.92
N VAL A 80 6.73 -12.71 -16.88
CA VAL A 80 6.48 -14.15 -16.79
C VAL A 80 4.99 -14.42 -16.58
N TYR A 81 4.34 -13.60 -15.76
CA TYR A 81 2.92 -13.71 -15.41
C TYR A 81 2.09 -12.63 -16.11
N LYS A 82 2.01 -12.71 -17.45
CA LYS A 82 1.32 -11.72 -18.33
C LYS A 82 -0.15 -11.50 -17.99
N HIS A 83 -0.78 -12.45 -17.31
CA HIS A 83 -2.20 -12.39 -16.98
C HIS A 83 -2.54 -11.20 -16.05
N PHE A 84 -1.57 -10.72 -15.25
CA PHE A 84 -1.77 -9.54 -14.41
C PHE A 84 -2.17 -8.31 -15.22
N ASP A 85 -1.44 -7.98 -16.28
CA ASP A 85 -1.68 -6.79 -17.10
C ASP A 85 -3.04 -6.87 -17.85
N ASN A 86 -3.52 -8.09 -18.13
CA ASN A 86 -4.81 -8.31 -18.78
C ASN A 86 -5.97 -8.17 -17.78
N GLU A 87 -5.84 -8.77 -16.59
CA GLU A 87 -6.88 -8.76 -15.55
C GLU A 87 -7.00 -7.39 -14.87
N PHE A 88 -5.86 -6.75 -14.62
CA PHE A 88 -5.80 -5.44 -13.97
C PHE A 88 -5.39 -4.34 -14.97
N TYR A 89 -6.13 -4.23 -16.06
CA TYR A 89 -5.84 -3.30 -17.15
C TYR A 89 -5.66 -1.87 -16.67
N LYS A 90 -4.60 -1.22 -17.11
CA LYS A 90 -4.23 0.16 -16.72
C LYS A 90 -4.06 0.38 -15.21
N PHE A 91 -3.76 -0.67 -14.43
CA PHE A 91 -3.57 -0.53 -12.99
C PHE A 91 -2.47 0.50 -12.69
N PRO A 92 -2.76 1.58 -11.92
CA PRO A 92 -1.81 2.67 -11.70
C PRO A 92 -0.50 2.17 -11.09
N SER A 93 0.64 2.61 -11.62
CA SER A 93 1.97 2.11 -11.24
C SER A 93 2.26 2.22 -9.74
N TYR A 94 1.84 3.31 -9.10
CA TYR A 94 2.04 3.50 -7.66
C TYR A 94 1.15 2.59 -6.81
N LEU A 95 -0.11 2.36 -7.22
CA LEU A 95 -0.99 1.37 -6.57
C LEU A 95 -0.48 -0.06 -6.80
N ARG A 96 0.10 -0.36 -7.99
CA ARG A 96 0.74 -1.65 -8.26
C ARG A 96 1.94 -1.88 -7.34
N ARG A 97 2.80 -0.89 -7.15
CA ARG A 97 3.94 -0.97 -6.21
C ARG A 97 3.49 -1.17 -4.77
N ASP A 98 2.44 -0.48 -4.37
CA ASP A 98 1.84 -0.66 -3.04
C ASP A 98 1.26 -2.07 -2.88
N ALA A 99 0.51 -2.58 -3.85
CA ALA A 99 -0.01 -3.94 -3.85
C ALA A 99 1.11 -5.00 -3.81
N ILE A 100 2.21 -4.78 -4.54
CA ILE A 100 3.40 -5.65 -4.49
C ILE A 100 4.01 -5.66 -3.09
N ASN A 101 4.23 -4.48 -2.48
CA ASN A 101 4.81 -4.38 -1.15
C ASN A 101 3.92 -5.02 -0.09
N THR A 102 2.61 -4.83 -0.19
CA THR A 102 1.61 -5.45 0.68
C THR A 102 1.66 -6.98 0.55
N ALA A 103 1.63 -7.51 -0.66
CA ALA A 103 1.69 -8.94 -0.92
C ALA A 103 2.98 -9.57 -0.39
N ILE A 104 4.15 -8.97 -0.67
CA ILE A 104 5.45 -9.44 -0.15
C ILE A 104 5.45 -9.43 1.37
N GLY A 105 4.97 -8.35 2.01
CA GLY A 105 4.88 -8.25 3.47
C GLY A 105 4.02 -9.36 4.08
N MET A 106 2.86 -9.65 3.48
CA MET A 106 1.97 -10.74 3.91
C MET A 106 2.67 -12.11 3.83
N ILE A 107 3.36 -12.41 2.73
CA ILE A 107 4.04 -13.69 2.52
C ILE A 107 5.24 -13.84 3.46
N LEU A 108 6.07 -12.81 3.62
CA LEU A 108 7.21 -12.85 4.54
C LEU A 108 6.75 -13.04 6.00
N SER A 109 5.69 -12.34 6.41
CA SER A 109 5.09 -12.48 7.75
C SER A 109 4.54 -13.89 7.97
N TYR A 110 3.74 -14.40 7.03
CA TYR A 110 3.18 -15.75 7.09
C TYR A 110 4.28 -16.83 7.23
N ARG A 111 5.32 -16.77 6.38
CA ARG A 111 6.42 -17.74 6.39
C ARG A 111 7.24 -17.65 7.67
N SER A 112 7.46 -16.44 8.20
CA SER A 112 8.12 -16.26 9.49
C SER A 112 7.32 -16.85 10.64
N GLN A 113 6.01 -16.67 10.66
CA GLN A 113 5.13 -17.27 11.67
C GLN A 113 5.09 -18.79 11.56
N LEU A 114 5.03 -19.33 10.33
CA LEU A 114 5.05 -20.77 10.08
C LEU A 114 6.36 -21.40 10.59
N GLN A 115 7.50 -20.79 10.28
CA GLN A 115 8.80 -21.26 10.76
C GLN A 115 8.90 -21.24 12.29
N LYS A 116 8.40 -20.18 12.93
CA LYS A 116 8.34 -20.11 14.40
C LYS A 116 7.48 -21.23 14.98
N TRP A 117 6.32 -21.50 14.39
CA TRP A 117 5.42 -22.57 14.83
C TRP A 117 6.07 -23.96 14.66
N GLU A 118 6.78 -24.21 13.55
CA GLU A 118 7.55 -25.44 13.31
C GLU A 118 8.67 -25.61 14.34
N ASN A 119 9.46 -24.55 14.58
CA ASN A 119 10.57 -24.57 15.54
C ASN A 119 10.09 -24.77 16.99
N ASN A 120 8.89 -24.32 17.32
CA ASN A 120 8.26 -24.53 18.63
C ASN A 120 7.57 -25.90 18.77
N GLY A 121 7.94 -26.88 17.97
CA GLY A 121 7.37 -28.24 18.04
C GLY A 121 5.91 -28.31 17.57
N LYS A 122 5.47 -27.36 16.74
CA LYS A 122 4.10 -27.30 16.17
C LYS A 122 3.00 -27.15 17.23
N HIS A 123 3.33 -26.57 18.37
CA HIS A 123 2.34 -26.28 19.41
C HIS A 123 1.40 -25.14 19.02
N GLY A 124 0.12 -25.27 19.39
CA GLY A 124 -0.91 -24.30 19.09
C GLY A 124 -1.44 -24.33 17.67
N ARG A 125 -2.21 -23.31 17.28
CA ARG A 125 -2.85 -23.25 15.97
C ARG A 125 -1.79 -22.98 14.88
N ARG A 126 -1.79 -23.81 13.82
CA ARG A 126 -0.95 -23.60 12.65
C ARG A 126 -1.26 -22.25 12.01
N PRO A 127 -0.25 -21.40 11.72
CA PRO A 127 -0.45 -20.18 10.96
C PRO A 127 -1.02 -20.47 9.57
N TYR A 128 -1.87 -19.57 9.09
CA TYR A 128 -2.42 -19.66 7.73
C TYR A 128 -2.35 -18.28 7.05
N LEU A 129 -2.23 -18.30 5.74
CA LEU A 129 -2.30 -17.09 4.95
C LEU A 129 -3.76 -16.66 4.83
N ASN A 130 -4.10 -15.52 5.46
CA ASN A 130 -5.47 -15.00 5.40
C ASN A 130 -5.70 -14.28 4.06
N ARG A 131 -6.31 -14.99 3.11
CA ARG A 131 -6.65 -14.46 1.77
C ARG A 131 -7.93 -13.60 1.77
N ASN A 132 -8.71 -13.65 2.84
CA ASN A 132 -9.93 -12.83 2.98
C ASN A 132 -9.65 -11.50 3.70
N GLN A 133 -8.39 -11.20 4.00
CA GLN A 133 -8.04 -9.93 4.62
C GLN A 133 -8.20 -8.80 3.60
N ASN A 134 -9.12 -7.89 3.86
CA ASN A 134 -9.22 -6.66 3.09
C ASN A 134 -7.99 -5.81 3.35
N THR A 135 -7.18 -5.65 2.30
CA THR A 135 -6.05 -4.73 2.28
C THR A 135 -6.51 -3.39 1.76
N MET A 136 -5.95 -2.32 2.29
CA MET A 136 -6.38 -0.97 1.97
C MET A 136 -5.35 -0.27 1.09
N PRO A 137 -5.77 0.33 -0.05
CA PRO A 137 -4.86 0.99 -0.96
C PRO A 137 -4.24 2.24 -0.35
N CYS A 138 -2.93 2.40 -0.54
CA CYS A 138 -2.18 3.59 -0.19
C CYS A 138 -2.03 4.51 -1.41
N PHE A 139 -2.40 5.78 -1.26
CA PHE A 139 -2.38 6.77 -2.35
C PHE A 139 -1.18 7.69 -2.23
N TYR A 140 -0.33 7.68 -3.25
CA TYR A 140 0.89 8.48 -3.26
C TYR A 140 0.62 9.91 -3.75
N ARG A 141 1.12 10.89 -3.01
CA ARG A 141 1.03 12.32 -3.37
C ARG A 141 1.58 12.57 -4.77
N ASN A 142 0.93 13.48 -5.49
CA ASN A 142 1.26 13.87 -6.87
C ASN A 142 1.18 12.75 -7.93
N ASN A 143 0.69 11.55 -7.56
CA ASN A 143 0.59 10.41 -8.48
C ASN A 143 -0.80 9.76 -8.48
N THR A 144 -1.36 9.53 -7.30
CA THR A 144 -2.70 8.93 -7.12
C THR A 144 -3.53 9.69 -6.11
N PHE A 145 -2.96 10.74 -5.49
CA PHE A 145 -3.59 11.62 -4.53
C PHE A 145 -3.10 13.07 -4.73
N PHE A 146 -4.05 14.00 -4.73
CA PHE A 146 -3.80 15.44 -4.64
C PHE A 146 -4.69 16.03 -3.54
N ASP A 147 -4.14 16.98 -2.80
CA ASP A 147 -4.89 17.79 -1.83
C ASP A 147 -4.70 19.28 -2.16
N SER A 148 -5.71 20.07 -1.86
CA SER A 148 -5.62 21.54 -1.91
C SER A 148 -5.24 22.06 -0.53
N GLU A 149 -4.25 22.94 -0.45
CA GLU A 149 -3.89 23.61 0.81
C GLU A 149 -4.89 24.68 1.23
N GLU A 150 -5.68 25.18 0.28
CA GLU A 150 -6.62 26.29 0.46
C GLU A 150 -8.08 25.83 0.62
N ALA A 151 -8.36 24.58 0.29
CA ALA A 151 -9.71 24.04 0.32
C ALA A 151 -9.74 22.63 0.91
N ASN A 152 -10.85 22.29 1.55
CA ASN A 152 -11.11 20.96 2.11
C ASN A 152 -11.40 19.88 1.03
N ILE A 153 -10.67 19.95 -0.08
CA ILE A 153 -10.87 19.12 -1.27
C ILE A 153 -9.66 18.21 -1.48
N VAL A 154 -9.93 16.95 -1.78
CA VAL A 154 -8.93 15.97 -2.18
C VAL A 154 -9.34 15.29 -3.49
N SER A 155 -8.38 14.97 -4.33
CA SER A 155 -8.59 14.19 -5.56
C SER A 155 -7.85 12.86 -5.46
N LEU A 156 -8.52 11.78 -5.83
CA LEU A 156 -8.00 10.42 -5.79
C LEU A 156 -8.11 9.76 -7.16
N LYS A 157 -7.11 8.94 -7.51
CA LYS A 157 -7.15 8.08 -8.69
C LYS A 157 -7.89 6.79 -8.34
N LEU A 158 -9.14 6.63 -8.76
CA LEU A 158 -10.05 5.57 -8.38
C LEU A 158 -10.53 4.74 -9.59
N TYR A 159 -10.93 3.50 -9.32
CA TYR A 159 -11.47 2.58 -10.31
C TYR A 159 -13.00 2.63 -10.32
N ASN A 160 -13.60 3.02 -11.46
CA ASN A 160 -15.05 3.14 -11.60
C ASN A 160 -15.74 1.84 -12.02
N GLY A 161 -14.99 0.76 -12.26
CA GLY A 161 -15.45 -0.52 -12.75
C GLY A 161 -15.08 -0.79 -14.22
N LYS A 162 -14.57 0.22 -14.93
CA LYS A 162 -14.11 0.14 -16.32
C LYS A 162 -12.74 0.75 -16.52
N ASP A 163 -12.48 1.91 -15.93
CA ASP A 163 -11.21 2.64 -16.07
C ASP A 163 -10.82 3.32 -14.74
N TRP A 164 -9.58 3.77 -14.69
CA TRP A 164 -9.04 4.55 -13.58
C TRP A 164 -9.23 6.04 -13.87
N ILE A 165 -10.02 6.70 -13.03
CA ILE A 165 -10.39 8.12 -13.19
C ILE A 165 -9.94 8.92 -11.98
N TRP A 166 -9.80 10.23 -12.15
CA TRP A 166 -9.64 11.16 -11.06
C TRP A 166 -11.02 11.59 -10.56
N GLU A 167 -11.25 11.44 -9.26
CA GLU A 167 -12.45 11.89 -8.59
C GLU A 167 -12.09 12.83 -7.44
N THR A 168 -12.92 13.84 -7.22
CA THR A 168 -12.70 14.89 -6.24
C THR A 168 -13.74 14.79 -5.13
N PHE A 169 -13.29 14.88 -3.88
CA PHE A 169 -14.11 14.69 -2.70
C PHE A 169 -13.92 15.84 -1.71
N VAL A 170 -14.99 16.15 -0.99
CA VAL A 170 -14.96 17.10 0.13
C VAL A 170 -14.60 16.35 1.41
N ILE A 171 -13.61 16.86 2.12
CA ILE A 171 -13.23 16.42 3.46
C ILE A 171 -13.96 17.28 4.48
N ARG A 172 -14.36 16.69 5.60
CA ARG A 172 -15.00 17.45 6.68
C ARG A 172 -14.06 18.57 7.17
N ASP A 173 -14.57 19.81 7.22
CA ASP A 173 -13.79 21.02 7.49
C ASP A 173 -12.91 20.93 8.74
N CYS A 174 -13.46 20.44 9.86
CA CYS A 174 -12.69 20.32 11.10
C CYS A 174 -11.56 19.31 11.01
N ASP A 175 -11.72 18.22 10.23
CA ASP A 175 -10.68 17.23 10.00
C ASP A 175 -9.60 17.80 9.09
N PHE A 176 -9.99 18.55 8.05
CA PHE A 176 -9.07 19.21 7.13
C PHE A 176 -8.21 20.24 7.87
N MET A 177 -8.83 21.15 8.62
CA MET A 177 -8.11 22.20 9.35
C MET A 177 -7.12 21.63 10.36
N TYR A 178 -7.51 20.57 11.07
CA TYR A 178 -6.61 19.89 11.99
C TYR A 178 -5.41 19.25 11.29
N ALA A 179 -5.67 18.49 10.22
CA ALA A 179 -4.61 17.84 9.44
C ALA A 179 -3.66 18.85 8.80
N TYR A 180 -4.20 19.96 8.25
CA TYR A 180 -3.42 21.01 7.63
C TYR A 180 -2.48 21.69 8.64
N SER A 181 -2.93 21.98 9.86
CA SER A 181 -2.08 22.54 10.91
C SER A 181 -0.90 21.63 11.25
N HIS A 182 -1.10 20.30 11.22
CA HIS A 182 -0.05 19.31 11.47
C HIS A 182 0.89 19.11 10.28
N MET A 183 0.37 19.22 9.04
CA MET A 183 1.19 19.05 7.82
C MET A 183 2.32 20.08 7.72
N LYS A 184 2.15 21.30 8.25
CA LYS A 184 3.20 22.33 8.23
C LYS A 184 4.39 22.02 9.12
N ALA A 185 4.16 21.28 10.20
CA ALA A 185 5.17 21.01 11.23
C ALA A 185 5.72 19.57 11.16
N TRP A 186 4.98 18.63 10.56
CA TRP A 186 5.27 17.20 10.60
C TRP A 186 5.34 16.59 9.21
N LYS A 187 6.12 15.51 9.07
CA LYS A 187 6.20 14.76 7.83
C LYS A 187 4.96 13.86 7.70
N ALA A 188 4.10 14.17 6.74
CA ALA A 188 2.92 13.38 6.43
C ALA A 188 3.27 12.18 5.53
N SER A 189 2.76 10.99 5.88
CA SER A 189 2.81 9.81 5.02
C SER A 189 1.81 9.91 3.86
N ALA A 190 1.93 8.99 2.91
CA ALA A 190 0.91 8.77 1.90
C ALA A 190 -0.42 8.31 2.56
N PRO A 191 -1.59 8.86 2.16
CA PRO A 191 -2.87 8.50 2.73
C PRO A 191 -3.29 7.08 2.35
N VAL A 192 -3.90 6.37 3.31
CA VAL A 192 -4.50 5.05 3.12
C VAL A 192 -6.02 5.20 3.15
N LEU A 193 -6.71 4.70 2.13
CA LEU A 193 -8.18 4.68 2.11
C LEU A 193 -8.68 3.55 3.03
N VAL A 194 -9.45 3.92 4.05
CA VAL A 194 -9.97 2.97 5.05
C VAL A 194 -11.50 3.01 5.06
N LYS A 195 -12.13 1.84 5.13
CA LYS A 195 -13.57 1.69 5.34
C LYS A 195 -13.86 1.31 6.78
N ARG A 196 -14.65 2.13 7.48
CA ARG A 196 -15.11 1.88 8.86
C ARG A 196 -16.60 2.14 8.97
N ASN A 197 -17.37 1.17 9.45
CA ASN A 197 -18.81 1.32 9.70
C ASN A 197 -19.56 1.98 8.53
N HIS A 198 -19.34 1.48 7.30
CA HIS A 198 -19.92 2.00 6.05
C HIS A 198 -19.48 3.42 5.65
N ARG A 199 -18.48 4.00 6.33
CA ARG A 199 -17.88 5.30 6.02
C ARG A 199 -16.45 5.13 5.51
N TYR A 200 -15.99 6.09 4.72
CA TYR A 200 -14.63 6.12 4.20
C TYR A 200 -13.85 7.26 4.85
N GLU A 201 -12.60 6.99 5.14
CA GLU A 201 -11.64 7.97 5.63
C GLU A 201 -10.29 7.79 4.94
N LEU A 202 -9.59 8.89 4.70
CA LEU A 202 -8.18 8.88 4.33
C LEU A 202 -7.34 8.96 5.59
N ARG A 203 -6.65 7.90 5.93
CA ARG A 203 -5.79 7.85 7.11
C ARG A 203 -4.39 8.25 6.74
N ILE A 204 -3.88 9.28 7.41
CA ILE A 204 -2.53 9.82 7.24
C ILE A 204 -1.79 9.66 8.55
N SER A 205 -0.56 9.14 8.49
CA SER A 205 0.36 9.12 9.62
C SER A 205 1.30 10.31 9.52
N TYR A 206 1.50 10.99 10.64
CA TYR A 206 2.37 12.15 10.77
C TYR A 206 3.55 11.80 11.67
N GLU A 207 4.76 12.04 11.19
CA GLU A 207 6.00 11.82 11.93
C GLU A 207 6.54 13.16 12.41
N MET A 208 6.76 13.28 13.72
CA MET A 208 7.40 14.44 14.34
C MET A 208 8.87 14.15 14.61
N ALA A 209 9.75 14.93 14.01
CA ALA A 209 11.19 14.87 14.30
C ALA A 209 11.46 15.53 15.66
N GLY A 210 12.01 14.76 16.60
CA GLY A 210 12.64 15.32 17.80
C GLY A 210 11.77 15.62 19.02
N HIS A 211 10.44 15.41 18.96
CA HIS A 211 9.58 15.59 20.15
C HIS A 211 9.16 14.24 20.75
N LYS A 212 9.34 14.11 22.07
CA LYS A 212 8.58 13.14 22.88
C LYS A 212 7.22 13.78 23.15
N PHE A 213 6.13 13.04 22.97
CA PHE A 213 4.81 13.49 23.44
C PHE A 213 4.89 13.74 24.95
N PRO A 214 4.17 14.77 25.45
CA PRO A 214 4.07 14.97 26.89
C PRO A 214 3.35 13.79 27.56
#